data_2b56a03fdebb2dc84683707b53ac0daf
#
_entry.id   2b56a03fdebb2dc84683707b53ac0daf
#
_cell.length_a   1.000
_cell.length_b   1.000
_cell.length_c   1.000
_cell.angle_alpha   90.00
_cell.angle_beta   90.00
_cell.angle_gamma   90.00
#
_symmetry.space_group_name_H-M   'P 1'
#
loop_
_entity.id
_entity.type
_entity.pdbx_description
1 polymer ?
#
loop_
_entity_poly.entity_id
_entity_poly.type
_entity_poly.pdbx_seq_one_letter_code
_entity_poly.pdbx_strand_id
1 'polypeptide(L)'
;MYSELSKIDIPVEIFAPFGTPANKLTESFLNPSQHRLFGEEQGRKGSKGQKLNPNWLVMLEVLNQLEQQPYAPKVGRTIFQKICHAVTALGIETELDFKKASYGPFSEQVQKLLGTLANANLIAEEQLGRMNLLKTGPEYKNLREKYIKVLLSNKSKIDKTVDLFSRIKNTEQAEEVATVFYAVSKLKEDQKVATVPEREVYDFVLSWKKAWNTDEKKEAIATAIRSLAMLGWIRVSLSECLPLAELSEA
;
A
#
# COMPACT_ATOMS: atom_id res chain seq x y z
N MET A 1 11.26 -32.55 5.03
CA MET A 1 9.90 -33.01 4.69
C MET A 1 9.89 -33.85 3.40
N TYR A 2 10.32 -33.32 2.24
CA TYR A 2 10.35 -34.10 0.98
C TYR A 2 11.24 -35.35 1.08
N SER A 3 12.42 -35.25 1.68
CA SER A 3 13.34 -36.40 1.88
C SER A 3 12.78 -37.52 2.78
N GLU A 4 11.83 -37.22 3.63
CA GLU A 4 11.13 -38.22 4.45
C GLU A 4 9.95 -38.85 3.67
N LEU A 5 9.28 -38.05 2.83
CA LEU A 5 8.18 -38.51 1.99
C LEU A 5 8.67 -39.43 0.85
N SER A 6 9.85 -39.18 0.30
CA SER A 6 10.45 -40.05 -0.73
C SER A 6 10.88 -41.42 -0.25
N LYS A 7 10.91 -41.68 1.08
CA LYS A 7 11.17 -43.01 1.68
C LYS A 7 9.90 -43.85 1.78
N ILE A 8 8.74 -43.28 1.51
CA ILE A 8 7.45 -43.97 1.58
C ILE A 8 7.11 -44.42 0.16
N ASP A 9 6.90 -45.67 -0.07
CA ASP A 9 6.54 -46.24 -1.38
C ASP A 9 5.07 -45.97 -1.75
N ILE A 10 4.69 -44.70 -1.68
CA ILE A 10 3.39 -44.18 -2.05
C ILE A 10 3.61 -43.06 -3.05
N PRO A 11 2.91 -43.02 -4.20
CA PRO A 11 3.01 -41.93 -5.13
C PRO A 11 2.50 -40.65 -4.47
N VAL A 12 3.41 -39.68 -4.24
CA VAL A 12 3.11 -38.38 -3.65
C VAL A 12 3.19 -37.31 -4.73
N GLU A 13 2.09 -36.68 -5.03
CA GLU A 13 2.08 -35.48 -5.87
C GLU A 13 2.24 -34.23 -4.99
N ILE A 14 3.27 -33.45 -5.29
CA ILE A 14 3.51 -32.15 -4.64
C ILE A 14 3.20 -31.05 -5.65
N PHE A 15 2.34 -30.13 -5.26
CA PHE A 15 2.02 -28.97 -6.06
C PHE A 15 2.76 -27.75 -5.52
N ALA A 16 3.41 -27.02 -6.43
CA ALA A 16 3.91 -25.70 -6.10
C ALA A 16 2.72 -24.76 -5.80
N PRO A 17 2.93 -23.69 -5.04
CA PRO A 17 1.91 -22.65 -4.91
C PRO A 17 1.36 -22.26 -6.30
N PHE A 18 0.05 -22.13 -6.44
CA PHE A 18 -0.67 -21.88 -7.70
C PHE A 18 -0.94 -23.11 -8.60
N GLY A 19 -0.96 -24.32 -8.05
CA GLY A 19 -1.38 -25.50 -8.80
C GLY A 19 -0.39 -26.00 -9.85
N THR A 20 0.88 -25.57 -9.80
CA THR A 20 1.92 -26.12 -10.68
C THR A 20 2.36 -27.49 -10.18
N PRO A 21 2.28 -28.56 -10.99
CA PRO A 21 2.70 -29.89 -10.56
C PRO A 21 4.18 -29.94 -10.18
N ALA A 22 4.52 -30.64 -9.12
CA ALA A 22 5.89 -30.77 -8.62
C ALA A 22 6.87 -31.42 -9.62
N ASN A 23 6.37 -32.22 -10.56
CA ASN A 23 7.18 -32.81 -11.65
C ASN A 23 7.78 -31.77 -12.60
N LYS A 24 7.29 -30.52 -12.57
CA LYS A 24 7.88 -29.39 -13.30
C LYS A 24 8.92 -28.62 -12.48
N LEU A 25 9.09 -28.97 -11.20
CA LEU A 25 10.12 -28.39 -10.35
C LEU A 25 11.42 -29.17 -10.57
N THR A 26 12.54 -28.47 -10.62
CA THR A 26 13.84 -29.11 -10.73
C THR A 26 14.18 -29.85 -9.41
N GLU A 27 14.88 -30.99 -9.52
CA GLU A 27 15.29 -31.78 -8.35
C GLU A 27 16.07 -30.95 -7.32
N SER A 28 16.84 -29.97 -7.77
CA SER A 28 17.54 -29.02 -6.93
C SER A 28 16.62 -28.14 -6.08
N PHE A 29 15.39 -27.89 -6.53
CA PHE A 29 14.38 -27.16 -5.78
C PHE A 29 13.75 -28.03 -4.66
N LEU A 30 13.63 -29.31 -4.92
CA LEU A 30 13.00 -30.26 -4.00
C LEU A 30 13.97 -30.82 -2.94
N ASN A 31 15.29 -30.69 -3.17
CA ASN A 31 16.31 -31.22 -2.27
C ASN A 31 16.92 -30.12 -1.40
N PRO A 32 16.53 -30.02 -0.08
CA PRO A 32 17.01 -28.96 0.82
C PRO A 32 18.50 -28.98 1.09
N SER A 33 19.17 -30.15 0.93
CA SER A 33 20.63 -30.26 1.14
C SER A 33 21.44 -29.66 0.02
N GLN A 34 20.83 -29.33 -1.11
CA GLN A 34 21.44 -28.64 -2.23
C GLN A 34 21.04 -27.15 -2.31
N HIS A 35 20.48 -26.60 -1.24
CA HIS A 35 20.16 -25.19 -1.14
C HIS A 35 21.40 -24.29 -1.16
N ARG A 36 22.03 -24.25 -2.31
CA ARG A 36 22.75 -23.07 -2.78
C ARG A 36 21.79 -22.24 -3.64
N LEU A 37 20.62 -21.93 -3.11
CA LEU A 37 19.71 -20.98 -3.75
C LEU A 37 20.31 -19.57 -3.81
N PHE A 38 21.44 -19.36 -3.09
CA PHE A 38 22.21 -18.12 -3.07
C PHE A 38 23.72 -18.40 -2.97
N GLY A 39 24.18 -19.53 -3.52
CA GLY A 39 25.58 -19.89 -3.55
C GLY A 39 26.19 -19.60 -4.92
N GLU A 40 27.20 -18.73 -4.89
CA GLU A 40 28.25 -18.53 -5.89
C GLU A 40 27.84 -18.40 -7.34
N GLU A 41 28.09 -17.21 -7.84
CA GLU A 41 28.10 -16.80 -9.23
C GLU A 41 28.77 -17.84 -10.13
N GLN A 42 27.98 -18.61 -10.85
CA GLN A 42 28.42 -19.19 -12.10
C GLN A 42 27.40 -18.82 -13.17
N GLY A 43 27.72 -17.75 -13.91
CA GLY A 43 27.42 -17.60 -15.32
C GLY A 43 25.94 -17.52 -15.74
N ARG A 44 25.01 -16.99 -14.96
CA ARG A 44 23.77 -16.44 -15.50
C ARG A 44 24.01 -14.98 -15.85
N LYS A 45 24.04 -14.69 -17.18
CA LYS A 45 23.93 -13.33 -17.71
C LYS A 45 22.75 -12.68 -17.00
N GLY A 46 23.07 -11.74 -16.10
CA GLY A 46 22.15 -11.19 -15.15
C GLY A 46 20.87 -10.69 -15.80
N SER A 47 19.74 -11.10 -15.27
CA SER A 47 18.69 -10.13 -15.09
C SER A 47 19.37 -8.98 -14.33
N LYS A 48 19.50 -7.82 -14.96
CA LYS A 48 19.99 -6.59 -14.31
C LYS A 48 19.21 -6.50 -13.01
N GLY A 49 19.86 -6.70 -11.86
CA GLY A 49 19.24 -6.65 -10.57
C GLY A 49 18.42 -5.37 -10.53
N GLN A 50 17.10 -5.48 -10.42
CA GLN A 50 16.22 -4.33 -10.44
C GLN A 50 16.64 -3.49 -9.24
N LYS A 51 17.32 -2.38 -9.53
CA LYS A 51 17.90 -1.51 -8.51
C LYS A 51 16.76 -1.00 -7.67
N LEU A 52 16.68 -1.44 -6.42
CA LEU A 52 15.62 -1.06 -5.50
C LEU A 52 15.63 0.47 -5.38
N ASN A 53 14.52 1.13 -5.69
CA ASN A 53 14.39 2.56 -5.47
C ASN A 53 14.43 2.83 -3.96
N PRO A 54 15.43 3.58 -3.44
CA PRO A 54 15.55 3.83 -2.01
C PRO A 54 14.32 4.53 -1.40
N ASN A 55 13.54 5.26 -2.21
CA ASN A 55 12.34 5.95 -1.77
C ASN A 55 11.20 4.97 -1.40
N TRP A 56 11.23 3.73 -1.90
CA TRP A 56 10.26 2.71 -1.49
C TRP A 56 10.39 2.34 -0.01
N LEU A 57 11.56 2.58 0.57
CA LEU A 57 11.80 2.39 2.01
C LEU A 57 10.89 3.28 2.87
N VAL A 58 10.47 4.45 2.36
CA VAL A 58 9.53 5.33 3.06
C VAL A 58 8.18 4.63 3.29
N MET A 59 7.68 3.89 2.31
CA MET A 59 6.42 3.13 2.44
C MET A 59 6.56 2.00 3.45
N LEU A 60 7.73 1.32 3.47
CA LEU A 60 8.04 0.28 4.45
C LEU A 60 8.19 0.85 5.86
N GLU A 61 8.77 2.05 6.01
CA GLU A 61 8.87 2.72 7.32
C GLU A 61 7.48 3.10 7.84
N VAL A 62 6.57 3.59 6.97
CA VAL A 62 5.17 3.84 7.34
C VAL A 62 4.50 2.54 7.79
N LEU A 63 4.67 1.44 7.03
CA LEU A 63 4.14 0.13 7.40
C LEU A 63 4.67 -0.31 8.77
N ASN A 64 5.98 -0.25 8.98
CA ASN A 64 6.64 -0.63 10.22
C ASN A 64 6.12 0.18 11.43
N GLN A 65 5.95 1.49 11.27
CA GLN A 65 5.44 2.34 12.36
C GLN A 65 3.96 2.07 12.67
N LEU A 66 3.14 1.77 11.65
CA LEU A 66 1.74 1.37 11.86
C LEU A 66 1.65 0.01 12.56
N GLU A 67 2.51 -0.97 12.23
CA GLU A 67 2.58 -2.26 12.92
C GLU A 67 2.85 -2.13 14.42
N GLN A 68 3.62 -1.13 14.82
CA GLN A 68 3.99 -0.90 16.21
C GLN A 68 2.89 -0.19 17.01
N GLN A 69 1.86 0.35 16.35
CA GLN A 69 0.77 1.05 17.03
C GLN A 69 -0.39 0.08 17.31
N PRO A 70 -0.79 -0.10 18.58
CA PRO A 70 -1.79 -1.10 18.98
C PRO A 70 -3.19 -0.84 18.39
N TYR A 71 -3.50 0.41 18.09
CA TYR A 71 -4.82 0.83 17.59
C TYR A 71 -4.82 1.16 16.09
N ALA A 72 -3.67 1.08 15.42
CA ALA A 72 -3.62 1.30 13.98
C ALA A 72 -4.35 0.17 13.23
N PRO A 73 -4.94 0.47 12.06
CA PRO A 73 -5.58 -0.55 11.25
C PRO A 73 -4.55 -1.57 10.76
N LYS A 74 -4.98 -2.81 10.65
CA LYS A 74 -4.16 -3.84 10.03
C LYS A 74 -4.01 -3.55 8.54
N VAL A 75 -2.77 -3.43 8.09
CA VAL A 75 -2.46 -3.04 6.72
C VAL A 75 -2.51 -4.26 5.80
N GLY A 76 -3.57 -4.36 5.01
CA GLY A 76 -3.63 -5.28 3.87
C GLY A 76 -3.19 -4.60 2.57
N ARG A 77 -3.20 -5.34 1.46
CA ARG A 77 -2.78 -4.83 0.14
C ARG A 77 -3.54 -3.57 -0.28
N THR A 78 -4.84 -3.48 0.04
CA THR A 78 -5.66 -2.31 -0.31
C THR A 78 -5.22 -1.06 0.45
N ILE A 79 -5.02 -1.14 1.77
CA ILE A 79 -4.56 -0.01 2.58
C ILE A 79 -3.13 0.37 2.16
N PHE A 80 -2.25 -0.60 1.91
CA PHE A 80 -0.90 -0.34 1.43
C PHE A 80 -0.89 0.42 0.10
N GLN A 81 -1.79 0.10 -0.83
CA GLN A 81 -2.00 0.86 -2.06
C GLN A 81 -2.30 2.35 -1.78
N LYS A 82 -3.09 2.64 -0.74
CA LYS A 82 -3.43 4.02 -0.36
C LYS A 82 -2.27 4.72 0.35
N ILE A 83 -1.49 3.99 1.13
CA ILE A 83 -0.23 4.50 1.71
C ILE A 83 0.73 4.89 0.58
N CYS A 84 0.94 4.02 -0.41
CA CYS A 84 1.77 4.33 -1.58
C CYS A 84 1.29 5.58 -2.32
N HIS A 85 -0.02 5.72 -2.53
CA HIS A 85 -0.61 6.92 -3.13
C HIS A 85 -0.30 8.18 -2.31
N ALA A 86 -0.54 8.14 -1.00
CA ALA A 86 -0.31 9.29 -0.12
C ALA A 86 1.17 9.71 -0.11
N VAL A 87 2.09 8.75 -0.01
CA VAL A 87 3.54 8.98 -0.04
C VAL A 87 3.97 9.63 -1.36
N THR A 88 3.47 9.12 -2.50
CA THR A 88 3.74 9.69 -3.84
C THR A 88 3.21 11.11 -3.95
N ALA A 89 1.99 11.34 -3.50
CA ALA A 89 1.35 12.66 -3.56
C ALA A 89 1.99 13.70 -2.61
N LEU A 90 2.71 13.27 -1.58
CA LEU A 90 3.57 14.14 -0.77
C LEU A 90 4.89 14.50 -1.47
N GLY A 91 5.06 14.13 -2.74
CA GLY A 91 6.23 14.47 -3.55
C GLY A 91 7.45 13.61 -3.23
N ILE A 92 7.27 12.34 -2.90
CA ILE A 92 8.34 11.35 -2.87
C ILE A 92 8.37 10.67 -4.24
N GLU A 93 9.53 10.66 -4.87
CA GLU A 93 9.74 10.06 -6.20
C GLU A 93 9.70 8.53 -6.11
N THR A 94 8.50 7.98 -6.13
CA THR A 94 8.24 6.55 -5.98
C THR A 94 8.21 5.79 -7.30
N GLU A 95 8.15 6.50 -8.43
CA GLU A 95 7.94 5.94 -9.77
C GLU A 95 6.59 5.20 -9.91
N LEU A 96 5.62 5.57 -9.09
CA LEU A 96 4.28 4.99 -9.09
C LEU A 96 3.28 5.97 -9.68
N ASP A 97 2.55 5.52 -10.71
CA ASP A 97 1.47 6.27 -11.35
C ASP A 97 0.11 5.79 -10.85
N PHE A 98 -0.71 6.71 -10.38
CA PHE A 98 -2.04 6.43 -9.88
C PHE A 98 -3.13 6.91 -10.82
N LYS A 99 -4.13 6.05 -11.07
CA LYS A 99 -5.28 6.32 -11.94
C LYS A 99 -6.58 6.09 -11.17
N LYS A 100 -7.66 6.70 -11.66
CA LYS A 100 -9.02 6.41 -11.17
C LYS A 100 -9.36 4.94 -11.37
N ALA A 101 -9.82 4.27 -10.33
CA ALA A 101 -10.31 2.89 -10.39
C ALA A 101 -11.54 2.70 -9.48
N SER A 102 -12.13 1.50 -9.52
CA SER A 102 -13.34 1.19 -8.75
C SER A 102 -13.16 1.38 -7.24
N TYR A 103 -11.97 1.07 -6.72
CA TYR A 103 -11.62 1.20 -5.30
C TYR A 103 -10.73 2.42 -5.00
N GLY A 104 -11.02 3.58 -5.64
CA GLY A 104 -10.23 4.80 -5.48
C GLY A 104 -8.97 4.81 -6.34
N PRO A 105 -7.96 5.66 -6.02
CA PRO A 105 -6.73 5.71 -6.78
C PRO A 105 -6.00 4.37 -6.73
N PHE A 106 -5.58 3.89 -7.90
CA PHE A 106 -4.95 2.57 -8.08
C PHE A 106 -3.72 2.67 -8.99
N SER A 107 -2.70 1.89 -8.67
CA SER A 107 -1.51 1.69 -9.49
C SER A 107 -1.19 0.19 -9.61
N GLU A 108 -1.12 -0.31 -10.84
CA GLU A 108 -0.70 -1.69 -11.12
C GLU A 108 0.76 -1.93 -10.70
N GLN A 109 1.56 -0.86 -10.72
CA GLN A 109 2.96 -0.92 -10.32
C GLN A 109 3.14 -1.30 -8.85
N VAL A 110 2.14 -1.02 -7.98
CA VAL A 110 2.18 -1.42 -6.56
C VAL A 110 2.15 -2.94 -6.42
N GLN A 111 1.45 -3.67 -7.29
CA GLN A 111 1.50 -5.15 -7.26
C GLN A 111 2.89 -5.68 -7.60
N LYS A 112 3.54 -5.08 -8.62
CA LYS A 112 4.92 -5.42 -8.98
C LYS A 112 5.89 -5.06 -7.86
N LEU A 113 5.69 -3.90 -7.24
CA LEU A 113 6.44 -3.46 -6.06
C LEU A 113 6.32 -4.47 -4.91
N LEU A 114 5.11 -4.89 -4.55
CA LEU A 114 4.89 -5.88 -3.51
C LEU A 114 5.64 -7.20 -3.81
N GLY A 115 5.58 -7.68 -5.06
CA GLY A 115 6.35 -8.86 -5.48
C GLY A 115 7.87 -8.66 -5.34
N THR A 116 8.38 -7.50 -5.72
CA THR A 116 9.80 -7.15 -5.59
C THR A 116 10.23 -7.09 -4.12
N LEU A 117 9.42 -6.46 -3.27
CA LEU A 117 9.69 -6.34 -1.83
C LEU A 117 9.61 -7.70 -1.12
N ALA A 118 8.65 -8.56 -1.49
CA ALA A 118 8.53 -9.92 -0.96
C ALA A 118 9.73 -10.79 -1.36
N ASN A 119 10.15 -10.75 -2.63
CA ASN A 119 11.32 -11.48 -3.12
C ASN A 119 12.62 -11.02 -2.44
N ALA A 120 12.69 -9.76 -2.00
CA ALA A 120 13.82 -9.21 -1.25
C ALA A 120 13.69 -9.41 0.27
N ASN A 121 12.70 -10.16 0.76
CA ASN A 121 12.39 -10.36 2.18
C ASN A 121 12.19 -9.05 2.97
N LEU A 122 11.75 -7.98 2.29
CA LEU A 122 11.50 -6.68 2.89
C LEU A 122 10.07 -6.55 3.43
N ILE A 123 9.15 -7.35 2.88
CA ILE A 123 7.81 -7.54 3.39
C ILE A 123 7.50 -9.04 3.53
N ALA A 124 6.58 -9.34 4.43
CA ALA A 124 5.96 -10.65 4.57
C ALA A 124 4.44 -10.51 4.50
N GLU A 125 3.78 -11.53 3.96
CA GLU A 125 2.32 -11.62 3.99
C GLU A 125 1.91 -12.68 4.99
N GLU A 126 1.05 -12.32 5.94
CA GLU A 126 0.47 -13.22 6.92
C GLU A 126 -1.04 -13.32 6.68
N GLN A 127 -1.56 -14.53 6.60
CA GLN A 127 -2.98 -14.74 6.45
C GLN A 127 -3.68 -14.59 7.80
N LEU A 128 -4.59 -13.61 7.90
CA LEU A 128 -5.45 -13.40 9.06
C LEU A 128 -6.92 -13.57 8.64
N GLY A 129 -7.46 -14.76 8.83
CA GLY A 129 -8.79 -15.10 8.32
C GLY A 129 -8.85 -14.99 6.80
N ARG A 130 -9.67 -14.07 6.28
CA ARG A 130 -9.81 -13.80 4.84
C ARG A 130 -8.90 -12.68 4.32
N MET A 131 -8.12 -12.05 5.17
CA MET A 131 -7.27 -10.92 4.85
C MET A 131 -5.80 -11.32 4.81
N ASN A 132 -5.08 -10.86 3.78
CA ASN A 132 -3.62 -10.92 3.75
C ASN A 132 -3.07 -9.65 4.40
N LEU A 133 -2.48 -9.81 5.56
CA LEU A 133 -1.83 -8.76 6.33
C LEU A 133 -0.40 -8.60 5.81
N LEU A 134 0.00 -7.38 5.53
CA LEU A 134 1.38 -7.03 5.20
C LEU A 134 2.13 -6.66 6.47
N LYS A 135 3.32 -7.21 6.61
CA LYS A 135 4.28 -6.88 7.66
C LYS A 135 5.65 -6.59 7.08
N THR A 136 6.47 -5.89 7.83
CA THR A 136 7.88 -5.74 7.46
C THR A 136 8.59 -7.09 7.56
N GLY A 137 9.42 -7.40 6.57
CA GLY A 137 10.18 -8.64 6.49
C GLY A 137 11.51 -8.57 7.25
N PRO A 138 12.21 -9.72 7.40
CA PRO A 138 13.45 -9.81 8.18
C PRO A 138 14.58 -8.90 7.66
N GLU A 139 14.67 -8.68 6.34
CA GLU A 139 15.72 -7.83 5.75
C GLU A 139 15.43 -6.32 5.86
N TYR A 140 14.24 -5.94 6.31
CA TYR A 140 13.88 -4.52 6.46
C TYR A 140 14.83 -3.77 7.39
N LYS A 141 15.23 -4.35 8.53
CA LYS A 141 16.14 -3.70 9.49
C LYS A 141 17.47 -3.37 8.87
N ASN A 142 18.07 -4.29 8.14
CA ASN A 142 19.34 -4.11 7.44
C ASN A 142 19.24 -2.98 6.39
N LEU A 143 18.15 -2.97 5.62
CA LEU A 143 17.91 -1.96 4.60
C LEU A 143 17.67 -0.58 5.23
N ARG A 144 16.93 -0.54 6.33
CA ARG A 144 16.66 0.68 7.10
C ARG A 144 17.94 1.37 7.57
N GLU A 145 18.85 0.61 8.15
CA GLU A 145 20.16 1.14 8.61
C GLU A 145 20.98 1.68 7.43
N LYS A 146 21.04 0.93 6.33
CA LYS A 146 21.77 1.32 5.12
C LYS A 146 21.28 2.64 4.52
N TYR A 147 19.97 2.89 4.55
CA TYR A 147 19.33 4.05 3.93
C TYR A 147 18.72 5.01 4.94
N ILE A 148 19.24 5.05 6.17
CA ILE A 148 18.72 5.90 7.25
C ILE A 148 18.63 7.38 6.85
N LYS A 149 19.55 7.87 6.02
CA LYS A 149 19.53 9.26 5.53
C LYS A 149 18.28 9.57 4.70
N VAL A 150 17.81 8.62 3.89
CA VAL A 150 16.56 8.78 3.10
C VAL A 150 15.36 8.88 4.02
N LEU A 151 15.32 8.09 5.08
CA LEU A 151 14.24 8.15 6.07
C LEU A 151 14.26 9.46 6.86
N LEU A 152 15.43 9.90 7.30
CA LEU A 152 15.57 11.16 8.02
C LEU A 152 15.16 12.37 7.16
N SER A 153 15.56 12.41 5.89
CA SER A 153 15.16 13.50 4.98
C SER A 153 13.66 13.51 4.68
N ASN A 154 12.97 12.38 4.80
CA ASN A 154 11.54 12.25 4.60
C ASN A 154 10.73 12.10 5.89
N LYS A 155 11.36 12.30 7.07
CA LYS A 155 10.73 12.06 8.37
C LYS A 155 9.37 12.74 8.52
N SER A 156 9.27 14.02 8.19
CA SER A 156 8.01 14.77 8.28
C SER A 156 6.88 14.19 7.41
N LYS A 157 7.22 13.67 6.22
CA LYS A 157 6.26 13.02 5.32
C LYS A 157 5.84 11.65 5.85
N ILE A 158 6.78 10.91 6.44
CA ILE A 158 6.52 9.63 7.11
C ILE A 158 5.58 9.86 8.29
N ASP A 159 5.94 10.72 9.22
CA ASP A 159 5.16 11.02 10.43
C ASP A 159 3.74 11.46 10.07
N LYS A 160 3.60 12.33 9.06
CA LYS A 160 2.31 12.79 8.54
C LYS A 160 1.48 11.64 7.98
N THR A 161 2.11 10.74 7.21
CA THR A 161 1.41 9.58 6.64
C THR A 161 0.98 8.60 7.73
N VAL A 162 1.86 8.33 8.69
CA VAL A 162 1.54 7.47 9.86
C VAL A 162 0.39 8.07 10.67
N ASP A 163 0.41 9.37 10.96
CA ASP A 163 -0.67 10.05 11.69
C ASP A 163 -2.02 9.89 10.97
N LEU A 164 -2.06 10.09 9.66
CA LEU A 164 -3.29 9.91 8.89
C LEU A 164 -3.80 8.47 8.96
N PHE A 165 -2.93 7.50 8.61
CA PHE A 165 -3.35 6.11 8.50
C PHE A 165 -3.62 5.45 9.85
N SER A 166 -3.02 5.92 10.94
CA SER A 166 -3.35 5.44 12.30
C SER A 166 -4.77 5.80 12.75
N ARG A 167 -5.37 6.83 12.17
CA ARG A 167 -6.75 7.28 12.45
C ARG A 167 -7.81 6.57 11.61
N ILE A 168 -7.40 5.87 10.56
CA ILE A 168 -8.31 5.16 9.66
C ILE A 168 -8.79 3.88 10.35
N LYS A 169 -10.11 3.66 10.36
CA LYS A 169 -10.71 2.52 11.07
C LYS A 169 -10.79 1.25 10.21
N ASN A 170 -10.98 1.41 8.91
CA ASN A 170 -11.21 0.29 7.99
C ASN A 170 -10.80 0.63 6.55
N THR A 171 -10.87 -0.37 5.67
CA THR A 171 -10.51 -0.23 4.25
C THR A 171 -11.40 0.76 3.50
N GLU A 172 -12.67 0.86 3.88
CA GLU A 172 -13.65 1.76 3.26
C GLU A 172 -13.27 3.22 3.52
N GLN A 173 -12.99 3.56 4.77
CA GLN A 173 -12.50 4.89 5.12
C GLN A 173 -11.15 5.23 4.46
N ALA A 174 -10.25 4.24 4.32
CA ALA A 174 -9.01 4.42 3.57
C ALA A 174 -9.28 4.76 2.10
N GLU A 175 -10.29 4.15 1.50
CA GLU A 175 -10.70 4.43 0.12
C GLU A 175 -11.29 5.85 0.01
N GLU A 176 -12.17 6.26 0.91
CA GLU A 176 -12.78 7.60 0.95
C GLU A 176 -11.69 8.68 1.03
N VAL A 177 -10.81 8.57 2.02
CA VAL A 177 -9.70 9.51 2.23
C VAL A 177 -8.79 9.59 0.99
N ALA A 178 -8.38 8.45 0.44
CA ALA A 178 -7.50 8.44 -0.73
C ALA A 178 -8.20 8.96 -1.99
N THR A 179 -9.51 8.73 -2.15
CA THR A 179 -10.30 9.22 -3.27
C THR A 179 -10.44 10.73 -3.23
N VAL A 180 -10.74 11.30 -2.05
CA VAL A 180 -10.79 12.76 -1.84
C VAL A 180 -9.43 13.38 -2.11
N PHE A 181 -8.36 12.80 -1.58
CA PHE A 181 -7.02 13.32 -1.77
C PHE A 181 -6.61 13.33 -3.24
N TYR A 182 -6.90 12.26 -3.98
CA TYR A 182 -6.68 12.20 -5.42
C TYR A 182 -7.51 13.24 -6.17
N ALA A 183 -8.78 13.42 -5.82
CA ALA A 183 -9.67 14.39 -6.44
C ALA A 183 -9.13 15.81 -6.33
N VAL A 184 -8.68 16.21 -5.13
CA VAL A 184 -8.07 17.53 -4.90
C VAL A 184 -6.80 17.70 -5.73
N SER A 185 -5.92 16.71 -5.73
CA SER A 185 -4.67 16.77 -6.49
C SER A 185 -4.95 16.92 -7.99
N LYS A 186 -5.91 16.15 -8.50
CA LYS A 186 -6.29 16.17 -9.91
C LYS A 186 -6.93 17.51 -10.33
N LEU A 187 -7.86 18.03 -9.53
CA LEU A 187 -8.50 19.32 -9.81
C LEU A 187 -7.49 20.48 -9.78
N LYS A 188 -6.55 20.47 -8.83
CA LYS A 188 -5.46 21.46 -8.79
C LYS A 188 -4.58 21.42 -10.03
N GLU A 189 -4.23 20.22 -10.48
CA GLU A 189 -3.42 20.03 -11.69
C GLU A 189 -4.16 20.53 -12.93
N ASP A 190 -5.42 20.12 -13.11
CA ASP A 190 -6.23 20.41 -14.29
C ASP A 190 -6.55 21.92 -14.38
N GLN A 191 -6.87 22.58 -13.26
CA GLN A 191 -7.22 23.98 -13.18
C GLN A 191 -6.01 24.90 -12.96
N LYS A 192 -4.84 24.34 -12.66
CA LYS A 192 -3.60 25.10 -12.32
C LYS A 192 -3.78 26.08 -11.15
N VAL A 193 -4.53 25.66 -10.13
CA VAL A 193 -4.84 26.48 -8.94
C VAL A 193 -4.21 25.90 -7.68
N ALA A 194 -3.93 26.75 -6.70
CA ALA A 194 -3.39 26.33 -5.41
C ALA A 194 -4.48 25.77 -4.46
N THR A 195 -5.71 26.25 -4.62
CA THR A 195 -6.86 25.90 -3.76
C THR A 195 -8.07 25.62 -4.63
N VAL A 196 -8.84 24.60 -4.28
CA VAL A 196 -10.07 24.19 -4.99
C VAL A 196 -11.25 24.34 -4.03
N PRO A 197 -12.44 24.78 -4.49
CA PRO A 197 -13.65 24.77 -3.67
C PRO A 197 -14.00 23.34 -3.19
N GLU A 198 -14.35 23.18 -1.91
CA GLU A 198 -14.71 21.86 -1.37
C GLU A 198 -15.90 21.25 -2.12
N ARG A 199 -16.81 22.10 -2.63
CA ARG A 199 -17.94 21.65 -3.44
C ARG A 199 -17.51 20.99 -4.74
N GLU A 200 -16.52 21.54 -5.42
CA GLU A 200 -16.00 20.92 -6.66
C GLU A 200 -15.33 19.56 -6.38
N VAL A 201 -14.61 19.46 -5.26
CA VAL A 201 -14.03 18.18 -4.83
C VAL A 201 -15.12 17.15 -4.58
N TYR A 202 -16.15 17.56 -3.87
CA TYR A 202 -17.30 16.70 -3.55
C TYR A 202 -18.00 16.21 -4.82
N ASP A 203 -18.36 17.12 -5.72
CA ASP A 203 -19.02 16.79 -6.98
C ASP A 203 -18.14 15.91 -7.87
N PHE A 204 -16.84 16.14 -7.90
CA PHE A 204 -15.88 15.28 -8.62
C PHE A 204 -15.86 13.87 -8.07
N VAL A 205 -15.84 13.70 -6.74
CA VAL A 205 -15.86 12.37 -6.10
C VAL A 205 -17.14 11.63 -6.43
N LEU A 206 -18.31 12.27 -6.31
CA LEU A 206 -19.59 11.66 -6.63
C LEU A 206 -19.75 11.32 -8.12
N SER A 207 -19.20 12.16 -9.01
CA SER A 207 -19.19 11.86 -10.45
C SER A 207 -18.35 10.63 -10.78
N TRP A 208 -17.26 10.41 -10.05
CA TRP A 208 -16.40 9.24 -10.20
C TRP A 208 -17.01 8.00 -9.53
N LYS A 209 -17.49 8.14 -8.31
CA LYS A 209 -18.01 7.05 -7.46
C LYS A 209 -19.53 7.04 -7.47
N LYS A 210 -20.13 6.70 -8.59
CA LYS A 210 -21.61 6.73 -8.74
C LYS A 210 -22.35 5.91 -7.68
N ALA A 211 -21.77 4.80 -7.22
CA ALA A 211 -22.32 3.98 -6.15
C ALA A 211 -22.32 4.68 -4.77
N TRP A 212 -21.58 5.77 -4.60
CA TRP A 212 -21.52 6.54 -3.36
C TRP A 212 -22.58 7.65 -3.27
N ASN A 213 -23.60 7.60 -4.11
CA ASN A 213 -24.67 8.60 -4.10
C ASN A 213 -25.78 8.27 -3.05
N THR A 214 -25.40 7.69 -1.93
CA THR A 214 -26.25 7.50 -0.74
C THR A 214 -25.98 8.60 0.28
N ASP A 215 -26.95 8.91 1.15
CA ASP A 215 -26.80 10.00 2.12
C ASP A 215 -25.63 9.73 3.09
N GLU A 216 -25.50 8.50 3.58
CA GLU A 216 -24.38 8.07 4.42
C GLU A 216 -23.00 8.34 3.75
N LYS A 217 -22.85 7.96 2.48
CA LYS A 217 -21.60 8.19 1.73
C LYS A 217 -21.36 9.66 1.42
N LYS A 218 -22.39 10.42 1.17
CA LYS A 218 -22.29 11.87 0.97
C LYS A 218 -21.74 12.57 2.22
N GLU A 219 -22.23 12.21 3.40
CA GLU A 219 -21.74 12.70 4.68
C GLU A 219 -20.30 12.25 4.94
N ALA A 220 -19.98 10.98 4.67
CA ALA A 220 -18.61 10.45 4.81
C ALA A 220 -17.61 11.21 3.93
N ILE A 221 -17.97 11.51 2.67
CA ILE A 221 -17.13 12.30 1.75
C ILE A 221 -16.94 13.72 2.26
N ALA A 222 -18.02 14.41 2.69
CA ALA A 222 -17.95 15.75 3.24
C ALA A 222 -17.04 15.78 4.49
N THR A 223 -17.20 14.80 5.37
CA THR A 223 -16.37 14.62 6.57
C THR A 223 -14.91 14.36 6.21
N ALA A 224 -14.64 13.52 5.20
CA ALA A 224 -13.27 13.24 4.74
C ALA A 224 -12.61 14.50 4.16
N ILE A 225 -13.32 15.31 3.37
CA ILE A 225 -12.80 16.57 2.81
C ILE A 225 -12.39 17.50 3.97
N ARG A 226 -13.25 17.72 4.93
CA ARG A 226 -13.01 18.64 6.05
C ARG A 226 -11.91 18.14 6.97
N SER A 227 -11.92 16.83 7.29
CA SER A 227 -10.87 16.22 8.12
C SER A 227 -9.50 16.34 7.47
N LEU A 228 -9.39 16.07 6.17
CA LEU A 228 -8.12 16.22 5.43
C LEU A 228 -7.66 17.68 5.36
N ALA A 229 -8.61 18.63 5.24
CA ALA A 229 -8.29 20.06 5.29
C ALA A 229 -7.77 20.48 6.67
N MET A 230 -8.44 20.06 7.75
CA MET A 230 -8.02 20.33 9.13
C MET A 230 -6.66 19.72 9.46
N LEU A 231 -6.38 18.52 8.97
CA LEU A 231 -5.08 17.86 9.15
C LEU A 231 -3.99 18.39 8.20
N GLY A 232 -4.32 19.40 7.37
CA GLY A 232 -3.38 20.03 6.45
C GLY A 232 -2.91 19.12 5.29
N TRP A 233 -3.70 18.11 4.94
CA TRP A 233 -3.42 17.24 3.78
C TRP A 233 -3.84 17.87 2.47
N ILE A 234 -4.94 18.62 2.48
CA ILE A 234 -5.48 19.31 1.31
C ILE A 234 -5.69 20.79 1.62
N ARG A 235 -5.71 21.61 0.57
CA ARG A 235 -6.11 23.01 0.66
C ARG A 235 -7.36 23.18 -0.18
N VAL A 236 -8.46 23.48 0.48
CA VAL A 236 -9.78 23.75 -0.13
C VAL A 236 -10.33 25.04 0.44
N SER A 237 -11.13 25.75 -0.34
CA SER A 237 -11.97 26.83 0.18
C SER A 237 -13.29 26.22 0.67
N LEU A 238 -13.70 26.61 1.87
CA LEU A 238 -14.92 26.11 2.48
C LEU A 238 -16.16 26.69 1.78
N SER A 239 -17.24 25.92 1.77
CA SER A 239 -18.56 26.34 1.30
C SER A 239 -19.61 25.93 2.33
N GLU A 240 -20.73 26.67 2.40
CA GLU A 240 -21.84 26.37 3.30
C GLU A 240 -22.73 25.21 2.79
N CYS A 241 -22.47 24.68 1.60
CA CYS A 241 -23.37 23.80 0.87
C CYS A 241 -23.05 22.29 0.98
N LEU A 242 -22.05 21.87 1.76
CA LEU A 242 -21.81 20.43 1.97
C LEU A 242 -22.67 19.90 3.14
N PRO A 243 -23.14 18.64 3.04
CA PRO A 243 -23.84 18.02 4.15
C PRO A 243 -22.97 18.04 5.40
N LEU A 244 -23.54 18.49 6.52
CA LEU A 244 -22.93 18.39 7.84
C LEU A 244 -23.38 17.03 8.42
N ALA A 245 -22.45 16.29 9.02
CA ALA A 245 -22.85 15.22 9.91
C ALA A 245 -23.67 15.85 11.04
N GLU A 246 -24.91 15.45 11.21
CA GLU A 246 -25.68 15.83 12.39
C GLU A 246 -24.88 15.32 13.60
N LEU A 247 -24.49 16.27 14.47
CA LEU A 247 -23.95 15.91 15.77
C LEU A 247 -25.07 15.18 16.48
N SER A 248 -25.02 13.85 16.50
CA SER A 248 -25.89 13.08 17.35
C SER A 248 -25.61 13.55 18.78
N GLU A 249 -26.55 14.30 19.35
CA GLU A 249 -26.55 14.63 20.75
C GLU A 249 -26.48 13.33 21.55
N ALA A 250 -25.33 13.12 22.21
CA ALA A 250 -25.07 11.97 23.07
C ALA A 250 -25.55 12.27 24.49
#